data_015ad9a78ece0b8629da77374cefa8ee
#
_entry.id   015ad9a78ece0b8629da77374cefa8ee
#
_cell.length_a   1.000
_cell.length_b   1.000
_cell.length_c   1.000
_cell.angle_alpha   90.00
_cell.angle_beta   90.00
_cell.angle_gamma   90.00
#
_symmetry.space_group_name_H-M   'P 1'
#
loop_
_entity.id
_entity.type
_entity.pdbx_description
1 polymer ?
#
loop_
_entity_poly.entity_id
_entity_poly.type
_entity_poly.pdbx_seq_one_letter_code
_entity_poly.pdbx_strand_id
1 'polypeptide(L)'
;QPRSRGLGDVYKRQDNIYPDWWKLEPIENVEFWSKANDIVQQFDPYAQGIIVLGMDAPSDKLASVFDLCKNYKHVKGFAVGRSIFFETARKWFGNKITNQQAKDEMFNKFTTLIKFWKREN
;
A
#
# COMPACT_ATOMS: atom_id res chain seq x y z
N GLN A 1 8.48 16.76 -4.01
CA GLN A 1 7.26 16.87 -4.79
C GLN A 1 6.19 15.96 -4.21
N PRO A 2 5.08 16.50 -3.71
CA PRO A 2 4.03 15.66 -3.16
C PRO A 2 3.41 14.73 -4.21
N ARG A 3 3.23 13.48 -3.84
CA ARG A 3 2.63 12.47 -4.75
C ARG A 3 1.21 12.85 -5.16
N SER A 4 0.43 13.41 -4.23
CA SER A 4 -0.93 13.85 -4.54
C SER A 4 -0.94 14.95 -5.59
N ARG A 5 0.08 15.79 -5.62
CA ARG A 5 0.22 16.82 -6.63
C ARG A 5 0.47 16.22 -8.01
N GLY A 6 1.36 15.22 -8.10
CA GLY A 6 1.60 14.50 -9.35
C GLY A 6 0.35 13.83 -9.86
N LEU A 7 -0.42 13.20 -8.97
CA LEU A 7 -1.69 12.57 -9.32
C LEU A 7 -2.68 13.61 -9.85
N GLY A 8 -2.78 14.76 -9.19
CA GLY A 8 -3.65 15.85 -9.63
C GLY A 8 -3.26 16.37 -11.00
N ASP A 9 -1.96 16.52 -11.26
CA ASP A 9 -1.46 16.97 -12.55
C ASP A 9 -1.82 15.99 -13.67
N VAL A 10 -1.72 14.68 -13.43
CA VAL A 10 -2.11 13.66 -14.40
C VAL A 10 -3.57 13.85 -14.82
N TYR A 11 -4.47 14.03 -13.87
CA TYR A 11 -5.88 14.24 -14.17
C TYR A 11 -6.13 15.59 -14.84
N LYS A 12 -5.50 16.66 -14.34
CA LYS A 12 -5.77 18.03 -14.82
C LYS A 12 -5.22 18.32 -16.20
N ARG A 13 -4.04 17.80 -16.52
CA ARG A 13 -3.34 18.13 -17.76
C ARG A 13 -3.87 17.38 -18.95
N GLN A 14 -4.96 16.69 -18.81
CA GLN A 14 -5.55 15.99 -19.94
C GLN A 14 -4.66 14.89 -20.50
N ASP A 15 -3.77 14.35 -19.69
CA ASP A 15 -3.06 13.14 -20.07
C ASP A 15 -4.06 12.01 -20.31
N ASN A 16 -5.31 12.26 -19.90
CA ASN A 16 -6.44 11.35 -20.10
C ASN A 16 -6.15 9.95 -19.54
N ILE A 17 -5.42 9.91 -18.44
CA ILE A 17 -5.11 8.67 -17.77
C ILE A 17 -6.12 8.48 -16.64
N TYR A 18 -7.02 7.52 -16.86
CA TYR A 18 -8.06 7.17 -15.89
C TYR A 18 -7.93 5.69 -15.53
N PRO A 19 -6.91 5.32 -14.74
CA PRO A 19 -6.71 3.93 -14.39
C PRO A 19 -7.82 3.43 -13.46
N ASP A 20 -8.05 2.13 -13.47
CA ASP A 20 -8.97 1.52 -12.51
C ASP A 20 -8.42 1.59 -11.10
N TRP A 21 -7.12 1.44 -10.94
CA TRP A 21 -6.44 1.44 -9.66
C TRP A 21 -5.23 2.35 -9.66
N TRP A 22 -5.06 3.11 -8.59
CA TRP A 22 -3.85 3.86 -8.32
C TRP A 22 -3.04 3.14 -7.24
N LYS A 23 -1.77 2.86 -7.52
CA LYS A 23 -0.86 2.26 -6.54
C LYS A 23 0.07 3.35 -6.05
N LEU A 24 -0.03 3.68 -4.77
CA LEU A 24 0.72 4.79 -4.18
C LEU A 24 1.67 4.29 -3.10
N GLU A 25 2.82 4.97 -2.97
CA GLU A 25 3.81 4.66 -1.96
C GLU A 25 3.28 4.85 -0.54
N PRO A 26 3.84 4.14 0.45
CA PRO A 26 3.36 4.24 1.83
C PRO A 26 3.89 5.51 2.52
N ILE A 27 3.29 6.62 2.23
CA ILE A 27 3.67 7.92 2.77
C ILE A 27 3.08 8.10 4.16
N GLU A 28 3.92 8.40 5.15
CA GLU A 28 3.49 8.64 6.53
C GLU A 28 3.04 10.08 6.74
N ASN A 29 1.99 10.47 6.06
CA ASN A 29 1.45 11.83 6.16
C ASN A 29 -0.03 11.79 5.84
N VAL A 30 -0.85 12.12 6.82
CA VAL A 30 -2.31 12.08 6.65
C VAL A 30 -2.79 13.06 5.58
N GLU A 31 -2.14 14.21 5.43
CA GLU A 31 -2.53 15.18 4.42
C GLU A 31 -2.34 14.64 3.00
N PHE A 32 -1.28 13.85 2.79
CA PHE A 32 -1.06 13.19 1.50
C PHE A 32 -2.28 12.33 1.14
N TRP A 33 -2.73 11.50 2.08
CA TRP A 33 -3.83 10.56 1.83
C TRP A 33 -5.16 11.29 1.68
N SER A 34 -5.37 12.33 2.47
CA SER A 34 -6.56 13.17 2.34
C SER A 34 -6.62 13.80 0.94
N LYS A 35 -5.52 14.38 0.48
CA LYS A 35 -5.45 14.99 -0.85
C LYS A 35 -5.58 13.97 -1.97
N ALA A 36 -4.93 12.81 -1.84
CA ALA A 36 -5.05 11.76 -2.84
C ALA A 36 -6.51 11.31 -2.99
N ASN A 37 -7.18 11.10 -1.86
CA ASN A 37 -8.59 10.74 -1.86
C ASN A 37 -9.46 11.81 -2.51
N ASP A 38 -9.23 13.07 -2.18
CA ASP A 38 -9.97 14.19 -2.74
C ASP A 38 -9.77 14.32 -4.25
N ILE A 39 -8.54 14.10 -4.73
CA ILE A 39 -8.24 14.16 -6.15
C ILE A 39 -8.99 13.08 -6.91
N VAL A 40 -8.99 11.86 -6.40
CA VAL A 40 -9.74 10.76 -7.03
C VAL A 40 -11.23 11.09 -7.02
N GLN A 41 -11.75 11.57 -5.90
CA GLN A 41 -13.16 11.94 -5.80
C GLN A 41 -13.54 13.02 -6.79
N GLN A 42 -12.68 14.00 -7.00
CA GLN A 42 -12.95 15.12 -7.89
C GLN A 42 -12.86 14.75 -9.36
N PHE A 43 -11.84 14.01 -9.75
CA PHE A 43 -11.52 13.76 -11.16
C PHE A 43 -11.98 12.42 -11.69
N ASP A 44 -12.07 11.40 -10.84
CA ASP A 44 -12.47 10.07 -11.26
C ASP A 44 -13.11 9.28 -10.11
N PRO A 45 -14.31 9.67 -9.66
CA PRO A 45 -14.96 8.99 -8.54
C PRO A 45 -15.36 7.54 -8.87
N TYR A 46 -15.31 7.16 -10.14
CA TYR A 46 -15.65 5.81 -10.57
C TYR A 46 -14.43 4.89 -10.67
N ALA A 47 -13.22 5.38 -10.39
CA ALA A 47 -12.05 4.52 -10.26
C ALA A 47 -12.30 3.47 -9.18
N GLN A 48 -11.71 2.28 -9.33
CA GLN A 48 -11.83 1.21 -8.33
C GLN A 48 -11.22 1.65 -6.99
N GLY A 49 -10.13 2.37 -7.02
CA GLY A 49 -9.56 2.96 -5.82
C GLY A 49 -8.05 3.07 -5.80
N ILE A 50 -7.56 3.35 -4.60
CA ILE A 50 -6.14 3.49 -4.30
C ILE A 50 -5.67 2.28 -3.52
N ILE A 51 -4.52 1.74 -3.89
CA ILE A 51 -3.86 0.63 -3.20
C ILE A 51 -2.51 1.12 -2.68
N VAL A 52 -2.24 0.82 -1.41
CA VAL A 52 -0.98 1.18 -0.76
C VAL A 52 0.09 0.15 -1.10
N LEU A 53 1.24 0.60 -1.61
CA LEU A 53 2.38 -0.27 -1.88
C LEU A 53 3.22 -0.45 -0.63
N GLY A 54 4.01 -1.53 -0.57
CA GLY A 54 4.89 -1.80 0.55
C GLY A 54 6.24 -1.11 0.46
N MET A 55 6.84 -1.09 -0.71
CA MET A 55 8.16 -0.45 -0.98
C MET A 55 9.24 -0.90 0.01
N ASP A 56 9.28 -2.18 0.34
CA ASP A 56 10.22 -2.75 1.32
C ASP A 56 10.09 -2.20 2.74
N ALA A 57 9.04 -1.46 3.04
CA ALA A 57 8.88 -0.88 4.36
C ALA A 57 8.69 -1.97 5.43
N PRO A 58 9.24 -1.78 6.64
CA PRO A 58 9.00 -2.71 7.73
C PRO A 58 7.55 -2.68 8.19
N SER A 59 7.13 -3.74 8.85
CA SER A 59 5.72 -3.92 9.25
C SER A 59 5.18 -2.81 10.13
N ASP A 60 6.02 -2.29 11.03
CA ASP A 60 5.59 -1.20 11.93
C ASP A 60 5.30 0.10 11.16
N LYS A 61 6.11 0.41 10.15
CA LYS A 61 5.86 1.55 9.29
C LYS A 61 4.58 1.35 8.49
N LEU A 62 4.39 0.16 7.92
CA LEU A 62 3.16 -0.13 7.18
C LEU A 62 1.93 -0.04 8.08
N ALA A 63 2.03 -0.51 9.31
CA ALA A 63 0.94 -0.39 10.28
C ALA A 63 0.55 1.07 10.49
N SER A 64 1.54 1.93 10.68
CA SER A 64 1.31 3.37 10.85
C SER A 64 0.65 4.00 9.64
N VAL A 65 1.15 3.67 8.45
CA VAL A 65 0.56 4.19 7.20
C VAL A 65 -0.88 3.71 7.02
N PHE A 66 -1.13 2.44 7.29
CA PHE A 66 -2.49 1.88 7.18
C PHE A 66 -3.46 2.64 8.09
N ASP A 67 -3.05 2.95 9.32
CA ASP A 67 -3.88 3.71 10.24
C ASP A 67 -4.20 5.11 9.72
N LEU A 68 -3.27 5.72 8.98
CA LEU A 68 -3.46 7.05 8.42
C LEU A 68 -4.40 7.06 7.21
N CYS A 69 -4.47 5.99 6.45
CA CYS A 69 -5.10 6.04 5.12
C CYS A 69 -6.32 5.14 4.94
N LYS A 70 -6.45 4.07 5.71
CA LYS A 70 -7.43 3.00 5.41
C LYS A 70 -8.89 3.44 5.51
N ASN A 71 -9.17 4.53 6.22
CA ASN A 71 -10.56 5.00 6.41
C ASN A 71 -11.02 5.98 5.34
N TYR A 72 -10.14 6.39 4.43
CA TYR A 72 -10.57 7.23 3.32
C TYR A 72 -11.34 6.41 2.30
N LYS A 73 -12.39 7.00 1.74
CA LYS A 73 -13.35 6.30 0.87
C LYS A 73 -12.67 5.57 -0.29
N HIS A 74 -11.70 6.21 -0.93
CA HIS A 74 -11.07 5.66 -2.12
C HIS A 74 -9.84 4.80 -1.85
N VAL A 75 -9.40 4.71 -0.60
CA VAL A 75 -8.28 3.82 -0.22
C VAL A 75 -8.86 2.46 0.11
N LYS A 76 -8.56 1.45 -0.72
CA LYS A 76 -9.26 0.16 -0.69
C LYS A 76 -8.45 -0.98 -0.11
N GLY A 77 -7.13 -0.89 -0.09
CA GLY A 77 -6.32 -1.99 0.39
C GLY A 77 -4.84 -1.76 0.15
N PHE A 78 -4.08 -2.84 0.23
CA PHE A 78 -2.64 -2.77 0.03
C PHE A 78 -2.17 -3.89 -0.88
N ALA A 79 -1.03 -3.68 -1.54
CA ALA A 79 -0.37 -4.69 -2.34
C ALA A 79 1.09 -4.71 -1.93
N VAL A 80 1.48 -5.70 -1.14
CA VAL A 80 2.79 -5.77 -0.52
C VAL A 80 3.43 -7.11 -0.89
N GLY A 81 4.66 -7.05 -1.36
CA GLY A 81 5.41 -8.25 -1.74
C GLY A 81 6.69 -8.38 -0.93
N ARG A 82 7.69 -7.55 -1.24
CA ARG A 82 9.03 -7.66 -0.64
C ARG A 82 9.04 -7.57 0.88
N SER A 83 8.18 -6.75 1.46
CA SER A 83 8.06 -6.67 2.92
C SER A 83 7.61 -7.99 3.55
N ILE A 84 6.95 -8.84 2.77
CA ILE A 84 6.49 -10.16 3.23
C ILE A 84 7.55 -11.22 2.98
N PHE A 85 8.12 -11.27 1.76
CA PHE A 85 8.90 -12.46 1.35
C PHE A 85 10.40 -12.24 1.25
N PHE A 86 10.92 -11.00 1.22
CA PHE A 86 12.32 -10.76 0.86
C PHE A 86 13.31 -11.44 1.81
N GLU A 87 13.19 -11.20 3.11
CA GLU A 87 14.08 -11.81 4.11
C GLU A 87 13.91 -13.33 4.17
N THR A 88 12.68 -13.79 4.05
CA THR A 88 12.37 -15.22 4.04
C THR A 88 13.01 -15.89 2.82
N ALA A 89 12.90 -15.27 1.65
CA ALA A 89 13.51 -15.79 0.43
C ALA A 89 15.03 -15.88 0.56
N ARG A 90 15.66 -14.86 1.13
CA ARG A 90 17.12 -14.89 1.36
C ARG A 90 17.52 -16.07 2.24
N LYS A 91 16.81 -16.31 3.32
CA LYS A 91 17.09 -17.44 4.21
C LYS A 91 16.86 -18.78 3.50
N TRP A 92 15.81 -18.86 2.73
CA TRP A 92 15.48 -20.10 1.99
C TRP A 92 16.50 -20.39 0.89
N PHE A 93 16.86 -19.39 0.09
CA PHE A 93 17.90 -19.54 -0.94
C PHE A 93 19.27 -19.85 -0.33
N GLY A 94 19.53 -19.39 0.88
CA GLY A 94 20.76 -19.69 1.62
C GLY A 94 20.70 -21.02 2.38
N ASN A 95 19.66 -21.82 2.18
CA ASN A 95 19.47 -23.11 2.85
C ASN A 95 19.45 -23.02 4.37
N LYS A 96 19.00 -21.88 4.90
CA LYS A 96 18.93 -21.67 6.36
C LYS A 96 17.61 -22.07 6.97
N ILE A 97 16.58 -22.21 6.16
CA ILE A 97 15.26 -22.62 6.60
C ILE A 97 14.67 -23.62 5.61
N THR A 98 13.73 -24.42 6.09
CA THR A 98 13.02 -25.40 5.27
C THR A 98 11.93 -24.75 4.44
N ASN A 99 11.39 -25.50 3.47
CA ASN A 99 10.23 -25.06 2.69
C ASN A 99 9.05 -24.69 3.60
N GLN A 100 8.77 -25.53 4.58
CA GLN A 100 7.65 -25.30 5.49
C GLN A 100 7.88 -24.06 6.35
N GLN A 101 9.09 -23.89 6.87
CA GLN A 101 9.42 -22.68 7.63
C GLN A 101 9.28 -21.41 6.80
N ALA A 102 9.69 -21.46 5.53
CA ALA A 102 9.54 -20.31 4.63
C ALA A 102 8.06 -19.97 4.41
N LYS A 103 7.24 -20.97 4.15
CA LYS A 103 5.80 -20.78 3.96
C LYS A 103 5.15 -20.17 5.21
N ASP A 104 5.48 -20.73 6.37
CA ASP A 104 4.91 -20.26 7.64
C ASP A 104 5.31 -18.82 7.92
N GLU A 105 6.56 -18.46 7.67
CA GLU A 105 7.07 -17.12 7.89
C GLU A 105 6.36 -16.09 7.01
N MET A 106 6.22 -16.41 5.71
CA MET A 106 5.52 -15.53 4.78
C MET A 106 4.03 -15.40 5.14
N PHE A 107 3.40 -16.52 5.50
CA PHE A 107 1.99 -16.53 5.91
C PHE A 107 1.79 -15.63 7.13
N ASN A 108 2.66 -15.76 8.14
CA ASN A 108 2.57 -14.98 9.36
C ASN A 108 2.75 -13.48 9.10
N LYS A 109 3.71 -13.11 8.25
CA LYS A 109 3.93 -11.71 7.89
C LYS A 109 2.73 -11.12 7.17
N PHE A 110 2.18 -11.84 6.22
CA PHE A 110 1.00 -11.39 5.48
C PHE A 110 -0.20 -11.26 6.41
N THR A 111 -0.44 -12.25 7.24
CA THR A 111 -1.55 -12.25 8.20
C THR A 111 -1.43 -11.06 9.17
N THR A 112 -0.22 -10.75 9.60
CA THR A 112 0.03 -9.59 10.47
C THR A 112 -0.39 -8.29 9.79
N LEU A 113 -0.03 -8.12 8.51
CA LEU A 113 -0.42 -6.93 7.77
C LEU A 113 -1.94 -6.83 7.59
N ILE A 114 -2.60 -7.95 7.35
CA ILE A 114 -4.06 -7.98 7.27
C ILE A 114 -4.69 -7.54 8.59
N LYS A 115 -4.14 -8.00 9.71
CA LYS A 115 -4.63 -7.58 11.03
C LYS A 115 -4.45 -6.08 11.25
N PHE A 116 -3.30 -5.51 10.85
CA PHE A 116 -3.09 -4.07 10.94
C PHE A 116 -4.11 -3.30 10.09
N TRP A 117 -4.37 -3.79 8.90
CA TRP A 117 -5.36 -3.14 8.04
C TRP A 117 -6.75 -3.15 8.64
N LYS A 118 -7.14 -4.25 9.27
CA LYS A 118 -8.49 -4.45 9.80
C LYS A 118 -8.71 -3.86 11.19
N ARG A 119 -7.66 -3.51 11.92
CA ARG A 119 -7.84 -3.00 13.28
C ARG A 119 -8.53 -1.65 13.27
N GLU A 120 -9.30 -1.38 14.32
CA GLU A 120 -9.90 -0.07 14.53
C GLU A 120 -8.89 0.88 15.15
N ASN A 121 -8.98 2.15 14.82
CA ASN A 121 -8.14 3.20 15.38
C ASN A 121 -8.94 4.44 15.77
#